data_99181507c6c8e136d8c2fc0336073824
#
_entry.id   99181507c6c8e136d8c2fc0336073824
#
_cell.length_a   1.000
_cell.length_b   1.000
_cell.length_c   1.000
_cell.angle_alpha   90.00
_cell.angle_beta   90.00
_cell.angle_gamma   90.00
#
_symmetry.space_group_name_H-M   'P 1'
#
loop_
_entity.id
_entity.type
_entity.pdbx_description
1 polymer ?
#
loop_
_entity_poly.entity_id
_entity_poly.type
_entity_poly.pdbx_seq_one_letter_code
_entity_poly.pdbx_strand_id
1 'polypeptide(L)'
;MNGDVTESFARGNSVHHSMARVITLHGVHYLTVEHNVGYHVSGHNYFIEDGIETHNVVQYNLAISSLTASTMLQTDTSVASFWVTHPSNTVRYNHAAGSDFYGFWYEIKSRPDGPSATSGVCPMGTQLGETHDNVAHSNVRFGLRIFKLAPRTYPCSGLSVQDKFDPWKNNPGIWGSFANYTLYKNGESGLLAEQTAYLVFRNITSI
;
A
#
# COMPACT_ATOMS: atom_id res chain seq x y z
N MET A 1 9.02 -20.19 -0.41
CA MET A 1 9.31 -20.06 1.03
C MET A 1 9.05 -18.63 1.39
N ASN A 2 8.10 -18.37 2.30
CA ASN A 2 7.91 -17.04 2.84
C ASN A 2 8.99 -16.83 3.89
N GLY A 3 9.80 -15.78 3.75
CA GLY A 3 10.95 -15.55 4.60
C GLY A 3 10.69 -14.49 5.66
N ASP A 4 10.80 -14.88 6.93
CA ASP A 4 10.94 -13.92 8.03
C ASP A 4 12.39 -13.45 8.03
N VAL A 5 12.56 -12.15 7.76
CA VAL A 5 13.88 -11.52 7.63
C VAL A 5 14.10 -10.45 8.70
N THR A 6 13.77 -10.81 9.94
CA THR A 6 14.03 -9.96 11.10
C THR A 6 15.48 -9.46 11.09
N GLU A 7 15.68 -8.18 11.37
CA GLU A 7 16.98 -7.48 11.30
C GLU A 7 17.52 -7.23 9.88
N SER A 8 16.85 -7.73 8.83
CA SER A 8 17.22 -7.41 7.45
C SER A 8 16.66 -6.06 7.02
N PHE A 9 17.40 -5.37 6.19
CA PHE A 9 16.99 -4.05 5.69
C PHE A 9 17.48 -3.77 4.27
N ALA A 10 16.73 -2.90 3.59
CA ALA A 10 17.17 -2.19 2.40
C ALA A 10 17.21 -0.70 2.75
N ARG A 11 18.40 -0.13 2.90
CA ARG A 11 18.59 1.22 3.45
C ARG A 11 19.61 2.02 2.65
N GLY A 12 19.29 3.30 2.42
CA GLY A 12 20.25 4.26 1.87
C GLY A 12 20.59 4.03 0.39
N ASN A 13 19.68 3.40 -0.37
CA ASN A 13 19.89 3.14 -1.78
C ASN A 13 19.30 4.26 -2.64
N SER A 14 19.92 4.51 -3.79
CA SER A 14 19.42 5.36 -4.84
C SER A 14 19.25 4.56 -6.12
N VAL A 15 18.03 4.47 -6.62
CA VAL A 15 17.67 3.77 -7.85
C VAL A 15 17.01 4.77 -8.80
N HIS A 16 17.55 4.93 -9.98
CA HIS A 16 17.02 5.88 -10.95
C HIS A 16 17.10 5.38 -12.39
N HIS A 17 16.21 5.89 -13.23
CA HIS A 17 16.10 5.50 -14.65
C HIS A 17 16.04 3.99 -14.85
N SER A 18 15.40 3.30 -13.90
CA SER A 18 15.18 1.86 -13.99
C SER A 18 14.03 1.55 -14.94
N MET A 19 14.21 0.50 -15.73
CA MET A 19 13.16 -0.04 -16.59
C MET A 19 12.15 -0.89 -15.80
N ALA A 20 12.37 -1.03 -14.50
CA ALA A 20 11.51 -1.73 -13.55
C ALA A 20 11.55 -1.01 -12.19
N ARG A 21 10.89 -1.57 -11.20
CA ARG A 21 10.65 -1.04 -9.85
C ARG A 21 11.93 -0.70 -9.08
N VAL A 22 11.79 0.08 -8.01
CA VAL A 22 12.91 0.37 -7.08
C VAL A 22 13.12 -0.80 -6.13
N ILE A 23 12.10 -1.13 -5.34
CA ILE A 23 12.15 -2.24 -4.38
C ILE A 23 10.82 -3.00 -4.45
N THR A 24 10.92 -4.31 -4.68
CA THR A 24 9.79 -5.23 -4.62
C THR A 24 9.90 -6.13 -3.38
N LEU A 25 8.85 -6.19 -2.59
CA LEU A 25 8.69 -7.14 -1.50
C LEU A 25 7.80 -8.27 -2.00
N HIS A 26 8.36 -9.47 -2.12
CA HIS A 26 7.69 -10.65 -2.63
C HIS A 26 7.89 -11.82 -1.69
N GLY A 27 6.84 -12.25 -0.99
CA GLY A 27 6.89 -13.31 0.00
C GLY A 27 7.81 -13.01 1.20
N VAL A 28 7.99 -11.75 1.57
CA VAL A 28 8.94 -11.29 2.60
C VAL A 28 8.18 -10.67 3.78
N HIS A 29 8.61 -11.00 5.00
CA HIS A 29 8.05 -10.47 6.23
C HIS A 29 9.16 -9.85 7.11
N TYR A 30 8.81 -8.83 7.90
CA TYR A 30 9.69 -8.16 8.86
C TYR A 30 10.91 -7.45 8.24
N LEU A 31 10.89 -7.15 6.93
CA LEU A 31 11.93 -6.37 6.27
C LEU A 31 11.75 -4.87 6.58
N THR A 32 12.85 -4.19 6.87
CA THR A 32 12.87 -2.72 6.93
C THR A 32 13.38 -2.13 5.62
N VAL A 33 12.56 -1.26 5.01
CA VAL A 33 12.89 -0.52 3.78
C VAL A 33 12.87 0.96 4.13
N GLU A 34 14.03 1.59 4.21
CA GLU A 34 14.09 2.97 4.68
C GLU A 34 15.23 3.80 4.06
N HIS A 35 15.02 5.12 4.04
CA HIS A 35 16.00 6.08 3.53
C HIS A 35 16.46 5.80 2.10
N ASN A 36 15.57 5.25 1.26
CA ASN A 36 15.87 5.00 -0.15
C ASN A 36 15.26 6.09 -1.03
N VAL A 37 15.89 6.32 -2.17
CA VAL A 37 15.41 7.24 -3.22
C VAL A 37 15.13 6.46 -4.48
N GLY A 38 13.90 6.57 -5.00
CA GLY A 38 13.52 6.11 -6.32
C GLY A 38 13.21 7.30 -7.23
N TYR A 39 13.83 7.37 -8.39
CA TYR A 39 13.62 8.46 -9.33
C TYR A 39 13.48 7.97 -10.77
N HIS A 40 12.41 8.40 -11.44
CA HIS A 40 12.17 8.15 -12.85
C HIS A 40 12.27 6.65 -13.20
N VAL A 41 11.36 5.86 -12.64
CA VAL A 41 11.34 4.40 -12.85
C VAL A 41 10.06 3.97 -13.54
N SER A 42 10.15 2.95 -14.38
CA SER A 42 9.00 2.32 -15.03
C SER A 42 8.35 1.30 -14.08
N GLY A 43 7.04 1.42 -13.85
CA GLY A 43 6.30 0.63 -12.86
C GLY A 43 6.26 1.28 -11.48
N HIS A 44 5.80 0.51 -10.48
CA HIS A 44 5.74 1.00 -9.10
C HIS A 44 7.12 1.28 -8.53
N ASN A 45 7.28 2.31 -7.68
CA ASN A 45 8.56 2.51 -7.00
C ASN A 45 8.75 1.46 -5.89
N TYR A 46 7.92 1.50 -4.85
CA TYR A 46 7.94 0.54 -3.73
C TYR A 46 6.70 -0.35 -3.82
N PHE A 47 6.92 -1.63 -3.99
CA PHE A 47 5.90 -2.58 -4.38
C PHE A 47 5.79 -3.74 -3.40
N ILE A 48 4.70 -3.83 -2.64
CA ILE A 48 4.33 -4.99 -1.82
C ILE A 48 3.36 -5.79 -2.69
N GLU A 49 3.75 -7.01 -3.11
CA GLU A 49 3.22 -7.62 -4.33
C GLU A 49 1.99 -8.50 -4.13
N ASP A 50 2.14 -9.65 -3.47
CA ASP A 50 1.14 -10.73 -3.53
C ASP A 50 -0.01 -10.58 -2.54
N GLY A 51 0.16 -9.78 -1.50
CA GLY A 51 -0.80 -9.67 -0.40
C GLY A 51 -0.61 -10.71 0.71
N ILE A 52 0.57 -11.35 0.78
CA ILE A 52 0.99 -12.19 1.90
C ILE A 52 2.04 -11.51 2.78
N GLU A 53 2.69 -10.48 2.26
CA GLU A 53 3.78 -9.76 2.89
C GLU A 53 3.28 -8.98 4.10
N THR A 54 3.80 -9.26 5.29
CA THR A 54 3.33 -8.68 6.55
C THR A 54 4.46 -8.15 7.41
N HIS A 55 4.13 -7.19 8.28
CA HIS A 55 5.03 -6.65 9.30
C HIS A 55 6.32 -6.02 8.72
N ASN A 56 6.33 -5.69 7.43
CA ASN A 56 7.41 -4.92 6.85
C ASN A 56 7.26 -3.45 7.26
N VAL A 57 8.38 -2.76 7.38
CA VAL A 57 8.45 -1.34 7.71
C VAL A 57 8.98 -0.59 6.49
N VAL A 58 8.13 0.23 5.87
CA VAL A 58 8.47 1.09 4.73
C VAL A 58 8.40 2.53 5.22
N GLN A 59 9.56 3.14 5.46
CA GLN A 59 9.62 4.47 6.07
C GLN A 59 10.76 5.35 5.53
N TYR A 60 10.59 6.66 5.58
CA TYR A 60 11.58 7.65 5.18
C TYR A 60 12.09 7.46 3.74
N ASN A 61 11.27 6.93 2.85
CA ASN A 61 11.64 6.76 1.44
C ASN A 61 11.08 7.89 0.59
N LEU A 62 11.79 8.22 -0.47
CA LEU A 62 11.40 9.18 -1.48
C LEU A 62 11.15 8.47 -2.80
N ALA A 63 9.97 8.67 -3.38
CA ALA A 63 9.59 8.18 -4.70
C ALA A 63 9.23 9.34 -5.61
N ILE A 64 9.94 9.51 -6.70
CA ILE A 64 9.73 10.60 -7.66
C ILE A 64 9.58 10.03 -9.06
N SER A 65 8.52 10.44 -9.77
CA SER A 65 8.31 10.08 -11.17
C SER A 65 8.19 8.56 -11.38
N SER A 66 7.09 7.99 -10.88
CA SER A 66 6.69 6.60 -11.19
C SER A 66 5.95 6.59 -12.53
N LEU A 67 6.52 5.93 -13.53
CA LEU A 67 6.03 5.93 -14.90
C LEU A 67 5.27 4.65 -15.22
N THR A 68 4.18 4.78 -15.98
CA THR A 68 3.46 3.62 -16.50
C THR A 68 4.35 2.70 -17.33
N ALA A 69 4.14 1.40 -17.19
CA ALA A 69 4.82 0.39 -17.98
C ALA A 69 3.84 -0.68 -18.44
N SER A 70 3.96 -1.13 -19.68
CA SER A 70 3.08 -2.15 -20.26
C SER A 70 3.74 -3.54 -20.40
N THR A 71 4.98 -3.66 -19.93
CA THR A 71 5.85 -4.80 -20.27
C THR A 71 6.08 -5.79 -19.14
N MET A 72 5.66 -5.50 -17.91
CA MET A 72 5.88 -6.35 -16.74
C MET A 72 4.60 -6.98 -16.23
N LEU A 73 3.98 -6.38 -15.24
CA LEU A 73 2.68 -6.82 -14.73
C LEU A 73 1.59 -5.87 -15.20
N GLN A 74 0.37 -6.39 -15.34
CA GLN A 74 -0.79 -5.57 -15.70
C GLN A 74 -1.00 -4.41 -14.72
N THR A 75 -0.63 -4.57 -13.46
CA THR A 75 -0.69 -3.52 -12.44
C THR A 75 0.18 -2.31 -12.76
N ASP A 76 1.28 -2.48 -13.50
CA ASP A 76 2.19 -1.40 -13.89
C ASP A 76 1.59 -0.44 -14.94
N THR A 77 0.42 -0.74 -15.47
CA THR A 77 -0.34 0.19 -16.32
C THR A 77 -1.07 1.28 -15.52
N SER A 78 -1.19 1.11 -14.21
CA SER A 78 -1.79 2.09 -13.29
C SER A 78 -0.94 2.22 -12.03
N VAL A 79 0.24 2.78 -12.21
CA VAL A 79 1.33 2.80 -11.23
C VAL A 79 1.02 3.59 -9.97
N ALA A 80 1.68 3.19 -8.89
CA ALA A 80 1.77 3.96 -7.66
C ALA A 80 3.23 4.11 -7.22
N SER A 81 3.54 5.22 -6.58
CA SER A 81 4.83 5.37 -5.90
C SER A 81 5.00 4.34 -4.78
N PHE A 82 3.93 4.13 -4.01
CA PHE A 82 3.86 3.09 -2.97
C PHE A 82 2.60 2.25 -3.18
N TRP A 83 2.80 0.97 -3.52
CA TRP A 83 1.72 0.01 -3.72
C TRP A 83 1.67 -0.99 -2.58
N VAL A 84 0.53 -1.12 -1.91
CA VAL A 84 0.36 -1.92 -0.71
C VAL A 84 -0.81 -2.89 -0.89
N THR A 85 -0.55 -4.20 -0.83
CA THR A 85 -1.56 -5.24 -1.00
C THR A 85 -2.00 -5.90 0.30
N HIS A 86 -1.21 -5.76 1.37
CA HIS A 86 -1.54 -6.28 2.70
C HIS A 86 -1.46 -5.17 3.76
N PRO A 87 -2.52 -4.96 4.57
CA PRO A 87 -2.61 -3.79 5.43
C PRO A 87 -1.72 -3.82 6.68
N SER A 88 -1.23 -4.97 7.14
CA SER A 88 -0.44 -5.07 8.39
C SER A 88 1.02 -4.62 8.25
N ASN A 89 1.39 -4.00 7.13
CA ASN A 89 2.69 -3.36 6.97
C ASN A 89 2.67 -1.93 7.54
N THR A 90 3.79 -1.49 8.08
CA THR A 90 3.99 -0.10 8.50
C THR A 90 4.43 0.74 7.30
N VAL A 91 3.70 1.83 7.02
CA VAL A 91 4.02 2.75 5.91
C VAL A 91 3.96 4.19 6.44
N ARG A 92 5.10 4.77 6.73
CA ARG A 92 5.15 6.09 7.39
C ARG A 92 6.35 6.94 6.95
N TYR A 93 6.23 8.25 7.09
CA TYR A 93 7.29 9.22 6.77
C TYR A 93 7.82 9.11 5.34
N ASN A 94 7.01 8.64 4.40
CA ASN A 94 7.40 8.52 3.00
C ASN A 94 6.90 9.71 2.19
N HIS A 95 7.57 9.98 1.07
CA HIS A 95 7.22 11.06 0.16
C HIS A 95 7.07 10.53 -1.27
N ALA A 96 5.89 10.76 -1.85
CA ALA A 96 5.53 10.38 -3.22
C ALA A 96 5.30 11.63 -4.08
N ALA A 97 5.98 11.74 -5.21
CA ALA A 97 5.84 12.90 -6.10
C ALA A 97 5.83 12.51 -7.59
N GLY A 98 4.88 13.04 -8.34
CA GLY A 98 4.91 12.98 -9.80
C GLY A 98 4.71 11.57 -10.39
N SER A 99 3.85 10.75 -9.81
CA SER A 99 3.44 9.47 -10.39
C SER A 99 2.44 9.69 -11.54
N ASP A 100 2.51 8.86 -12.58
CA ASP A 100 1.52 8.85 -13.67
C ASP A 100 0.10 8.50 -13.19
N PHE A 101 -0.05 7.90 -12.01
CA PHE A 101 -1.37 7.63 -11.41
C PHE A 101 -1.42 8.00 -9.93
N TYR A 102 -0.81 7.23 -9.03
CA TYR A 102 -1.06 7.33 -7.59
C TYR A 102 0.21 7.59 -6.79
N GLY A 103 0.09 8.38 -5.72
CA GLY A 103 1.14 8.49 -4.71
C GLY A 103 1.21 7.20 -3.87
N PHE A 104 0.17 6.96 -3.10
CA PHE A 104 -0.01 5.74 -2.32
C PHE A 104 -1.26 5.02 -2.78
N TRP A 105 -1.16 3.73 -3.09
CA TRP A 105 -2.32 2.90 -3.36
C TRP A 105 -2.32 1.65 -2.48
N TYR A 106 -3.28 1.61 -1.55
CA TYR A 106 -3.64 0.42 -0.80
C TYR A 106 -4.64 -0.38 -1.65
N GLU A 107 -4.12 -1.24 -2.53
CA GLU A 107 -4.90 -2.18 -3.34
C GLU A 107 -5.01 -3.49 -2.56
N ILE A 108 -5.84 -3.48 -1.51
CA ILE A 108 -5.89 -4.58 -0.58
C ILE A 108 -6.55 -5.80 -1.22
N LYS A 109 -5.85 -6.92 -1.19
CA LYS A 109 -6.33 -8.18 -1.75
C LYS A 109 -7.39 -8.81 -0.86
N SER A 110 -8.37 -9.47 -1.46
CA SER A 110 -9.30 -10.34 -0.70
C SER A 110 -8.57 -11.56 -0.17
N ARG A 111 -7.65 -12.06 -0.97
CA ARG A 111 -6.71 -13.16 -0.66
C ARG A 111 -5.40 -12.89 -1.40
N PRO A 112 -4.28 -13.42 -0.91
CA PRO A 112 -3.03 -13.37 -1.67
C PRO A 112 -3.18 -14.04 -3.03
N ASP A 113 -2.48 -13.52 -4.00
CA ASP A 113 -2.45 -14.05 -5.38
C ASP A 113 -1.02 -14.46 -5.80
N GLY A 114 -0.81 -14.70 -7.10
CA GLY A 114 0.48 -15.11 -7.63
C GLY A 114 1.02 -16.40 -6.98
N PRO A 115 2.33 -16.50 -6.84
CA PRO A 115 3.00 -17.64 -6.20
C PRO A 115 2.63 -17.83 -4.73
N SER A 116 2.15 -16.80 -4.05
CA SER A 116 1.75 -16.80 -2.64
C SER A 116 0.27 -17.10 -2.41
N ALA A 117 -0.47 -17.50 -3.43
CA ALA A 117 -1.91 -17.73 -3.35
C ALA A 117 -2.28 -18.72 -2.23
N THR A 118 -3.16 -18.30 -1.33
CA THR A 118 -3.65 -19.12 -0.21
C THR A 118 -5.04 -18.68 0.23
N SER A 119 -5.84 -19.63 0.71
CA SER A 119 -7.14 -19.32 1.30
C SER A 119 -7.10 -18.97 2.80
N GLY A 120 -5.98 -19.23 3.46
CA GLY A 120 -5.83 -19.03 4.91
C GLY A 120 -5.52 -17.59 5.33
N VAL A 121 -5.20 -16.70 4.37
CA VAL A 121 -4.87 -15.30 4.61
C VAL A 121 -5.88 -14.40 3.91
N CYS A 122 -6.37 -13.38 4.61
CA CYS A 122 -7.41 -12.47 4.10
C CYS A 122 -7.04 -11.01 4.40
N PRO A 123 -6.19 -10.41 3.57
CA PRO A 123 -5.68 -9.05 3.79
C PRO A 123 -6.79 -8.03 4.01
N MET A 124 -7.87 -8.12 3.24
CA MET A 124 -9.00 -7.18 3.31
C MET A 124 -9.61 -7.07 4.72
N GLY A 125 -9.65 -8.17 5.47
CA GLY A 125 -10.18 -8.22 6.84
C GLY A 125 -9.10 -8.04 7.91
N THR A 126 -7.83 -7.97 7.54
CA THR A 126 -6.72 -7.87 8.48
C THR A 126 -6.57 -6.46 9.04
N GLN A 127 -6.14 -6.38 10.30
CA GLN A 127 -5.91 -5.11 10.97
C GLN A 127 -4.89 -4.26 10.22
N LEU A 128 -5.17 -2.96 10.12
CA LEU A 128 -4.27 -1.99 9.54
C LEU A 128 -3.06 -1.76 10.45
N GLY A 129 -1.87 -1.82 9.89
CA GLY A 129 -0.62 -1.43 10.54
C GLY A 129 -0.50 0.10 10.67
N GLU A 130 0.64 0.56 11.12
CA GLU A 130 0.88 1.99 11.24
C GLU A 130 0.99 2.65 9.86
N THR A 131 0.16 3.67 9.62
CA THR A 131 0.23 4.45 8.40
C THR A 131 -0.04 5.93 8.69
N HIS A 132 1.03 6.69 8.70
CA HIS A 132 0.98 8.11 9.10
C HIS A 132 2.18 8.92 8.58
N ASP A 133 2.06 10.24 8.65
CA ASP A 133 3.11 11.21 8.31
C ASP A 133 3.68 11.00 6.89
N ASN A 134 2.80 10.71 5.93
CA ASN A 134 3.16 10.54 4.53
C ASN A 134 2.76 11.78 3.72
N VAL A 135 3.53 12.08 2.69
CA VAL A 135 3.28 13.18 1.75
C VAL A 135 3.09 12.63 0.35
N ALA A 136 2.05 13.10 -0.37
CA ALA A 136 1.86 12.77 -1.78
C ALA A 136 1.42 13.99 -2.59
N HIS A 137 2.16 14.30 -3.64
CA HIS A 137 1.80 15.46 -4.47
C HIS A 137 2.16 15.29 -5.95
N SER A 138 1.52 16.12 -6.76
CA SER A 138 1.80 16.19 -8.21
C SER A 138 1.61 14.85 -8.93
N ASN A 139 0.77 13.96 -8.38
CA ASN A 139 0.40 12.71 -9.04
C ASN A 139 -0.76 12.99 -10.02
N VAL A 140 -0.80 12.27 -11.14
CA VAL A 140 -1.80 12.53 -12.18
C VAL A 140 -3.22 12.26 -11.67
N ARG A 141 -3.42 11.29 -10.78
CA ARG A 141 -4.74 10.96 -10.24
C ARG A 141 -4.87 11.26 -8.74
N PHE A 142 -4.53 10.32 -7.88
CA PHE A 142 -4.78 10.44 -6.45
C PHE A 142 -3.50 10.50 -5.62
N GLY A 143 -3.51 11.29 -4.55
CA GLY A 143 -2.45 11.27 -3.55
C GLY A 143 -2.45 9.97 -2.75
N LEU A 144 -3.61 9.63 -2.17
CA LEU A 144 -3.85 8.39 -1.43
C LEU A 144 -5.12 7.71 -1.95
N ARG A 145 -5.03 6.48 -2.39
CA ARG A 145 -6.17 5.63 -2.74
C ARG A 145 -6.19 4.40 -1.85
N ILE A 146 -7.38 4.06 -1.35
CA ILE A 146 -7.61 2.87 -0.51
C ILE A 146 -8.76 2.08 -1.11
N PHE A 147 -8.56 0.79 -1.34
CA PHE A 147 -9.55 -0.07 -1.94
C PHE A 147 -9.67 -1.40 -1.19
N LYS A 148 -10.91 -1.78 -0.85
CA LYS A 148 -11.29 -3.04 -0.21
C LYS A 148 -10.68 -3.29 1.17
N LEU A 149 -10.58 -2.30 2.03
CA LEU A 149 -10.08 -2.49 3.40
C LEU A 149 -11.22 -2.39 4.42
N ALA A 150 -11.46 -3.48 5.14
CA ALA A 150 -12.48 -3.54 6.19
C ALA A 150 -12.00 -4.46 7.34
N PRO A 151 -11.09 -3.98 8.21
CA PRO A 151 -10.46 -4.79 9.25
C PRO A 151 -11.49 -5.38 10.23
N ARG A 152 -11.30 -6.66 10.63
CA ARG A 152 -12.21 -7.41 11.49
C ARG A 152 -11.46 -8.32 12.44
N THR A 153 -12.11 -8.71 13.53
CA THR A 153 -11.55 -9.64 14.53
C THR A 153 -11.18 -11.00 13.91
N TYR A 154 -11.99 -11.46 12.97
CA TYR A 154 -11.73 -12.70 12.23
C TYR A 154 -11.60 -12.39 10.73
N PRO A 155 -10.39 -12.12 10.24
CA PRO A 155 -10.18 -11.57 8.89
C PRO A 155 -10.80 -12.38 7.76
N CYS A 156 -10.79 -13.71 7.88
CA CYS A 156 -11.28 -14.60 6.83
C CYS A 156 -12.76 -15.01 6.96
N SER A 157 -13.44 -14.64 8.04
CA SER A 157 -14.85 -15.00 8.24
C SER A 157 -15.77 -14.06 7.48
N GLY A 158 -16.75 -14.64 6.75
CA GLY A 158 -17.80 -13.88 6.11
C GLY A 158 -17.32 -13.00 4.96
N LEU A 159 -16.43 -13.50 4.12
CA LEU A 159 -15.87 -12.77 2.97
C LEU A 159 -16.83 -12.69 1.76
N SER A 160 -18.10 -12.94 1.92
CA SER A 160 -19.06 -12.52 0.88
C SER A 160 -19.06 -10.98 0.78
N VAL A 161 -19.36 -10.45 -0.40
CA VAL A 161 -19.45 -9.00 -0.60
C VAL A 161 -20.43 -8.37 0.38
N GLN A 162 -21.50 -9.10 0.70
CA GLN A 162 -22.57 -8.66 1.63
C GLN A 162 -22.09 -8.64 3.10
N ASP A 163 -21.27 -9.63 3.50
CA ASP A 163 -20.81 -9.76 4.88
C ASP A 163 -19.73 -8.73 5.26
N LYS A 164 -19.07 -8.15 4.29
CA LYS A 164 -18.00 -7.18 4.50
C LYS A 164 -18.47 -5.86 5.11
N PHE A 165 -19.70 -5.52 4.84
CA PHE A 165 -20.29 -4.23 5.23
C PHE A 165 -21.39 -4.37 6.27
N ASP A 166 -21.66 -5.57 6.77
CA ASP A 166 -22.63 -5.81 7.83
C ASP A 166 -21.95 -5.85 9.20
N PRO A 167 -21.98 -4.73 9.95
CA PRO A 167 -21.34 -4.63 11.27
C PRO A 167 -22.04 -5.50 12.33
N TRP A 168 -23.22 -6.05 12.04
CA TRP A 168 -24.06 -6.76 12.98
C TRP A 168 -23.86 -8.28 12.96
N LYS A 169 -23.09 -8.82 12.01
CA LYS A 169 -22.69 -10.23 12.06
C LYS A 169 -21.59 -10.44 13.08
N ASN A 170 -21.49 -11.64 13.63
CA ASN A 170 -20.59 -12.04 14.72
C ASN A 170 -19.08 -11.89 14.41
N ASN A 171 -18.69 -10.82 13.74
CA ASN A 171 -17.32 -10.49 13.35
C ASN A 171 -17.09 -8.97 13.45
N PRO A 172 -16.91 -8.45 14.68
CA PRO A 172 -16.77 -7.02 14.90
C PRO A 172 -15.58 -6.42 14.15
N GLY A 173 -15.78 -5.19 13.65
CA GLY A 173 -14.74 -4.41 13.02
C GLY A 173 -13.67 -3.96 14.00
N ILE A 174 -12.47 -3.81 13.49
CA ILE A 174 -11.32 -3.23 14.21
C ILE A 174 -10.98 -1.90 13.54
N TRP A 175 -10.90 -0.83 14.33
CA TRP A 175 -10.61 0.50 13.78
C TRP A 175 -9.15 0.61 13.36
N GLY A 176 -8.92 0.97 12.09
CA GLY A 176 -7.64 1.37 11.54
C GLY A 176 -7.57 2.89 11.34
N SER A 177 -6.40 3.49 11.40
CA SER A 177 -6.22 4.93 11.25
C SER A 177 -5.18 5.27 10.19
N PHE A 178 -5.57 6.14 9.25
CA PHE A 178 -4.66 6.90 8.40
C PHE A 178 -4.51 8.29 8.99
N ALA A 179 -3.30 8.70 9.33
CA ALA A 179 -3.08 9.94 10.08
C ALA A 179 -1.98 10.82 9.47
N ASN A 180 -2.11 12.14 9.60
CA ASN A 180 -1.09 13.12 9.23
C ASN A 180 -0.63 12.97 7.76
N TYR A 181 -1.55 12.84 6.81
CA TYR A 181 -1.21 12.84 5.39
C TYR A 181 -1.31 14.25 4.83
N THR A 182 -0.28 14.67 4.08
CA THR A 182 -0.30 15.91 3.30
C THR A 182 -0.40 15.57 1.82
N LEU A 183 -1.53 15.94 1.20
CA LEU A 183 -1.91 15.56 -0.16
C LEU A 183 -2.20 16.83 -0.96
N TYR A 184 -1.34 17.21 -1.92
CA TYR A 184 -1.54 18.45 -2.65
C TYR A 184 -1.19 18.34 -4.13
N LYS A 185 -1.82 19.17 -4.95
CA LYS A 185 -1.61 19.21 -6.41
C LYS A 185 -1.74 17.83 -7.09
N ASN A 186 -2.64 16.98 -6.60
CA ASN A 186 -2.99 15.73 -7.28
C ASN A 186 -4.14 15.99 -8.26
N GLY A 187 -4.08 15.36 -9.43
CA GLY A 187 -4.94 15.74 -10.56
C GLY A 187 -6.43 15.45 -10.38
N GLU A 188 -6.81 14.39 -9.68
CA GLU A 188 -8.22 14.06 -9.43
C GLU A 188 -8.63 14.35 -7.99
N SER A 189 -7.91 13.83 -7.00
CA SER A 189 -8.21 14.06 -5.58
C SER A 189 -7.00 13.79 -4.68
N GLY A 190 -6.97 14.40 -3.52
CA GLY A 190 -6.01 14.04 -2.47
C GLY A 190 -6.26 12.63 -1.94
N LEU A 191 -7.50 12.32 -1.55
CA LEU A 191 -7.89 11.03 -0.94
C LEU A 191 -9.09 10.44 -1.64
N LEU A 192 -9.02 9.13 -1.94
CA LEU A 192 -10.16 8.31 -2.35
C LEU A 192 -10.17 7.01 -1.54
N ALA A 193 -11.28 6.71 -0.88
CA ALA A 193 -11.51 5.45 -0.16
C ALA A 193 -12.74 4.75 -0.73
N GLU A 194 -12.56 3.54 -1.25
CA GLU A 194 -13.62 2.76 -1.91
C GLU A 194 -13.77 1.38 -1.25
N GLN A 195 -14.99 0.93 -1.04
CA GLN A 195 -15.31 -0.37 -0.44
C GLN A 195 -14.57 -0.59 0.89
N THR A 196 -14.56 0.43 1.73
CA THR A 196 -13.85 0.42 3.01
C THR A 196 -14.83 0.52 4.19
N ALA A 197 -14.40 -0.02 5.34
CA ALA A 197 -15.13 0.12 6.61
C ALA A 197 -14.15 0.14 7.78
N TYR A 198 -14.56 0.69 8.92
CA TYR A 198 -13.78 0.79 10.15
C TYR A 198 -12.47 1.54 10.00
N LEU A 199 -12.45 2.56 9.16
CA LEU A 199 -11.29 3.43 8.98
C LEU A 199 -11.55 4.82 9.57
N VAL A 200 -10.53 5.37 10.17
CA VAL A 200 -10.49 6.74 10.70
C VAL A 200 -9.42 7.52 9.97
N PHE A 201 -9.77 8.67 9.46
CA PHE A 201 -8.87 9.62 8.84
C PHE A 201 -8.63 10.80 9.80
N ARG A 202 -7.38 11.04 10.19
CA ARG A 202 -7.01 12.09 11.15
C ARG A 202 -5.95 13.01 10.55
N ASN A 203 -6.15 14.31 10.70
CA ASN A 203 -5.19 15.33 10.22
C ASN A 203 -4.78 15.11 8.75
N ILE A 204 -5.76 14.91 7.88
CA ILE A 204 -5.53 14.81 6.44
C ILE A 204 -5.63 16.21 5.85
N THR A 205 -4.53 16.72 5.33
CA THR A 205 -4.49 17.97 4.58
C THR A 205 -4.57 17.65 3.10
N SER A 206 -5.59 18.16 2.40
CA SER A 206 -5.74 18.03 0.96
C SER A 206 -5.94 19.41 0.32
N ILE A 207 -5.04 19.78 -0.61
CA ILE A 207 -5.00 21.10 -1.27
C ILE A 207 -4.93 20.93 -2.77
#